data_2e23444cc09cbe8e33fa3877b73f390f
#
_entry.id   2e23444cc09cbe8e33fa3877b73f390f
#
_cell.length_a   1.000
_cell.length_b   1.000
_cell.length_c   1.000
_cell.angle_alpha   90.00
_cell.angle_beta   90.00
_cell.angle_gamma   90.00
#
_symmetry.space_group_name_H-M   'P 1'
#
loop_
_entity.id
_entity.type
_entity.pdbx_description
1 polymer ?
#
loop_
_entity_poly.entity_id
_entity_poly.type
_entity_poly.pdbx_seq_one_letter_code
_entity_poly.pdbx_strand_id
1 'polypeptide(L)'
;MKNKKPLGLNVKAALAVAAVSLLCLPAWRDIWIYFEYQNGSTKTVTSECISISVDRTNEPRRYSFFTIYSFHLKCGTTVAVYKDIADQLLPSDKVPEQMQALEQQFITGRPITVTYVAGMPLVNDTYALVSASDCEGVLVSASLGIAHYSERVRTIAITSCVLYGVALLFLAVPPIPYMCRKWRHRKNRIRKKRKKRNSQQRHEQNKQP
;
A
#
# COMPACT_ATOMS: atom_id res chain seq x y z
N MET A 1 -13.89 -29.68 -27.29
CA MET A 1 -13.63 -28.76 -26.19
C MET A 1 -12.48 -29.30 -25.34
N LYS A 2 -11.28 -28.67 -25.37
CA LYS A 2 -10.12 -29.12 -24.60
C LYS A 2 -10.40 -28.83 -23.10
N ASN A 3 -10.45 -29.88 -22.28
CA ASN A 3 -10.53 -29.78 -20.84
C ASN A 3 -9.28 -29.04 -20.31
N LYS A 4 -9.37 -27.73 -20.06
CA LYS A 4 -8.32 -27.00 -19.37
C LYS A 4 -8.21 -27.59 -17.95
N LYS A 5 -7.07 -28.24 -17.65
CA LYS A 5 -6.78 -28.67 -16.27
C LYS A 5 -6.86 -27.44 -15.36
N PRO A 6 -7.55 -27.53 -14.21
CA PRO A 6 -7.59 -26.41 -13.28
C PRO A 6 -6.16 -26.06 -12.85
N LEU A 7 -5.84 -24.75 -12.84
CA LEU A 7 -4.56 -24.28 -12.32
C LEU A 7 -4.31 -24.89 -10.93
N GLY A 8 -3.13 -25.43 -10.71
CA GLY A 8 -2.76 -26.00 -9.43
C GLY A 8 -2.90 -24.97 -8.30
N LEU A 9 -3.22 -25.42 -7.09
CA LEU A 9 -3.43 -24.57 -5.90
C LEU A 9 -2.25 -23.59 -5.68
N ASN A 10 -1.02 -24.09 -5.88
CA ASN A 10 0.22 -23.31 -5.72
C ASN A 10 0.33 -22.15 -6.72
N VAL A 11 -0.14 -22.34 -7.96
CA VAL A 11 -0.11 -21.27 -8.98
C VAL A 11 -1.14 -20.19 -8.66
N LYS A 12 -2.32 -20.55 -8.14
CA LYS A 12 -3.35 -19.59 -7.70
C LYS A 12 -2.86 -18.79 -6.49
N ALA A 13 -2.20 -19.45 -5.54
CA ALA A 13 -1.61 -18.78 -4.38
C ALA A 13 -0.52 -17.80 -4.81
N ALA A 14 0.39 -18.20 -5.70
CA ALA A 14 1.42 -17.34 -6.22
C ALA A 14 0.85 -16.12 -6.96
N LEU A 15 -0.20 -16.30 -7.77
CA LEU A 15 -0.88 -15.20 -8.46
C LEU A 15 -1.58 -14.24 -7.49
N ALA A 16 -2.22 -14.75 -6.42
CA ALA A 16 -2.84 -13.91 -5.42
C ALA A 16 -1.80 -13.07 -4.65
N VAL A 17 -0.68 -13.69 -4.24
CA VAL A 17 0.43 -12.99 -3.60
C VAL A 17 1.04 -11.94 -4.53
N ALA A 18 1.29 -12.28 -5.79
CA ALA A 18 1.81 -11.35 -6.78
C ALA A 18 0.86 -10.15 -7.00
N ALA A 19 -0.45 -10.40 -7.10
CA ALA A 19 -1.44 -9.33 -7.27
C ALA A 19 -1.47 -8.38 -6.07
N VAL A 20 -1.43 -8.89 -4.84
CA VAL A 20 -1.36 -8.05 -3.61
C VAL A 20 -0.07 -7.26 -3.56
N SER A 21 1.07 -7.88 -3.89
CA SER A 21 2.37 -7.21 -3.93
C SER A 21 2.38 -6.08 -4.96
N LEU A 22 1.78 -6.28 -6.15
CA LEU A 22 1.65 -5.25 -7.18
C LEU A 22 0.78 -4.07 -6.72
N LEU A 23 -0.28 -4.32 -5.95
CA LEU A 23 -1.12 -3.26 -5.39
C LEU A 23 -0.38 -2.41 -4.35
N CYS A 24 0.61 -2.98 -3.66
CA CYS A 24 1.42 -2.28 -2.67
C CYS A 24 2.62 -1.52 -3.28
N LEU A 25 2.96 -1.75 -4.56
CA LEU A 25 4.13 -1.13 -5.21
C LEU A 25 4.18 0.41 -5.11
N PRO A 26 3.07 1.16 -5.32
CA PRO A 26 3.10 2.62 -5.24
C PRO A 26 3.49 3.15 -3.86
N ALA A 27 3.29 2.34 -2.84
CA ALA A 27 3.49 2.71 -1.44
C ALA A 27 4.84 2.24 -0.88
N TRP A 28 5.62 1.48 -1.62
CA TRP A 28 6.92 0.97 -1.17
C TRP A 28 7.90 2.07 -0.82
N ARG A 29 7.85 3.18 -1.55
CA ARG A 29 8.70 4.34 -1.30
C ARG A 29 8.42 4.95 0.07
N ASP A 30 7.16 5.18 0.41
CA ASP A 30 6.76 5.76 1.69
C ASP A 30 7.12 4.82 2.86
N ILE A 31 6.96 3.50 2.65
CA ILE A 31 7.37 2.47 3.61
C ILE A 31 8.88 2.55 3.82
N TRP A 32 9.66 2.62 2.75
CA TRP A 32 11.12 2.66 2.82
C TRP A 32 11.61 3.93 3.52
N ILE A 33 11.07 5.11 3.19
CA ILE A 33 11.37 6.38 3.84
C ILE A 33 11.09 6.28 5.34
N TYR A 34 9.98 5.69 5.74
CA TYR A 34 9.65 5.49 7.15
C TYR A 34 10.68 4.58 7.86
N PHE A 35 11.08 3.48 7.23
CA PHE A 35 12.10 2.59 7.77
C PHE A 35 13.46 3.27 7.89
N GLU A 36 13.89 4.01 6.87
CA GLU A 36 15.14 4.79 6.92
C GLU A 36 15.13 5.81 8.06
N TYR A 37 13.99 6.49 8.26
CA TYR A 37 13.81 7.37 9.42
C TYR A 37 13.95 6.62 10.75
N GLN A 38 13.30 5.48 10.90
CA GLN A 38 13.39 4.66 12.13
C GLN A 38 14.80 4.14 12.40
N ASN A 39 15.56 3.88 11.34
CA ASN A 39 16.96 3.45 11.43
C ASN A 39 17.94 4.61 11.65
N GLY A 40 17.47 5.83 11.78
CA GLY A 40 18.29 6.99 12.00
C GLY A 40 19.06 7.48 10.76
N SER A 41 18.65 7.06 9.56
CA SER A 41 19.24 7.52 8.27
C SER A 41 18.80 8.95 7.93
N THR A 42 18.94 9.86 8.86
CA THR A 42 18.60 11.27 8.69
C THR A 42 19.85 12.12 8.57
N LYS A 43 19.75 13.20 7.80
CA LYS A 43 20.77 14.24 7.70
C LYS A 43 20.16 15.59 8.04
N THR A 44 20.98 16.43 8.66
CA THR A 44 20.61 17.80 8.97
C THR A 44 21.52 18.76 8.22
N VAL A 45 20.94 19.76 7.60
CA VAL A 45 21.64 20.82 6.88
C VAL A 45 21.07 22.17 7.26
N THR A 46 21.93 23.16 7.41
CA THR A 46 21.54 24.56 7.62
C THR A 46 21.85 25.34 6.36
N SER A 47 20.83 25.92 5.72
CA SER A 47 20.96 26.66 4.48
C SER A 47 19.75 27.57 4.26
N GLU A 48 19.88 28.57 3.39
CA GLU A 48 18.77 29.40 2.95
C GLU A 48 17.87 28.62 1.98
N CYS A 49 16.55 28.76 2.11
CA CYS A 49 15.61 28.32 1.09
C CYS A 49 15.53 29.39 0.00
N ILE A 50 15.84 29.04 -1.24
CA ILE A 50 15.91 29.97 -2.36
C ILE A 50 14.66 29.94 -3.24
N SER A 51 13.97 28.81 -3.32
CA SER A 51 12.73 28.68 -4.08
C SER A 51 11.91 27.48 -3.62
N ILE A 52 10.63 27.54 -3.92
CA ILE A 52 9.71 26.41 -3.71
C ILE A 52 9.10 26.08 -5.07
N SER A 53 9.02 24.82 -5.40
CA SER A 53 8.33 24.31 -6.58
C SER A 53 7.24 23.32 -6.21
N VAL A 54 6.25 23.20 -7.09
CA VAL A 54 5.16 22.22 -6.92
C VAL A 54 5.32 21.17 -8.01
N ASP A 55 5.67 19.98 -7.58
CA ASP A 55 5.64 18.81 -8.45
C ASP A 55 4.26 18.20 -8.39
N ARG A 56 3.48 18.43 -9.43
CA ARG A 56 2.32 17.60 -9.71
C ARG A 56 2.89 16.41 -10.47
N THR A 57 2.96 15.26 -9.84
CA THR A 57 3.27 14.01 -10.54
C THR A 57 2.11 13.75 -11.50
N ASN A 58 2.14 14.42 -12.64
CA ASN A 58 1.30 14.16 -13.80
C ASN A 58 1.76 12.86 -14.47
N GLU A 59 1.84 11.77 -13.71
CA GLU A 59 1.76 10.47 -14.34
C GLU A 59 0.32 10.28 -14.79
N PRO A 60 0.02 10.24 -16.09
CA PRO A 60 -1.34 10.19 -16.62
C PRO A 60 -2.05 8.87 -16.33
N ARG A 61 -1.54 8.03 -15.47
CA ARG A 61 -2.03 6.68 -15.16
C ARG A 61 -2.42 6.51 -13.71
N ARG A 62 -3.61 7.01 -13.40
CA ARG A 62 -4.61 6.46 -12.48
C ARG A 62 -4.41 6.50 -10.97
N TYR A 63 -3.27 6.85 -10.35
CA TYR A 63 -3.12 6.73 -8.90
C TYR A 63 -2.31 7.82 -8.19
N SER A 64 -1.93 8.92 -8.81
CA SER A 64 -1.13 9.95 -8.13
C SER A 64 -1.84 11.29 -8.04
N PHE A 65 -2.66 11.42 -7.01
CA PHE A 65 -3.17 12.72 -6.56
C PHE A 65 -2.26 13.34 -5.51
N PHE A 66 -0.94 13.15 -5.61
CA PHE A 66 -0.04 13.72 -4.65
C PHE A 66 0.60 14.98 -5.21
N THR A 67 0.18 16.10 -4.67
CA THR A 67 0.91 17.35 -4.81
C THR A 67 2.05 17.32 -3.81
N ILE A 68 3.26 17.56 -4.26
CA ILE A 68 4.49 17.61 -3.47
C ILE A 68 5.04 19.02 -3.59
N TYR A 69 5.35 19.64 -2.46
CA TYR A 69 6.04 20.92 -2.39
C TYR A 69 7.53 20.66 -2.16
N SER A 70 8.36 21.06 -3.11
CA SER A 70 9.81 20.88 -3.08
C SER A 70 10.50 22.19 -2.74
N PHE A 71 11.30 22.21 -1.68
CA PHE A 71 12.06 23.32 -1.17
C PHE A 71 13.51 23.20 -1.63
N HIS A 72 13.96 24.15 -2.41
CA HIS A 72 15.31 24.18 -2.95
C HIS A 72 16.20 25.01 -2.02
N LEU A 73 17.21 24.37 -1.45
CA LEU A 73 18.15 25.00 -0.55
C LEU A 73 19.39 25.48 -1.31
N LYS A 74 19.96 26.58 -0.88
CA LYS A 74 21.16 27.19 -1.49
C LYS A 74 22.38 26.25 -1.50
N CYS A 75 22.44 25.28 -0.59
CA CYS A 75 23.47 24.25 -0.56
C CYS A 75 23.33 23.18 -1.65
N GLY A 76 22.31 23.27 -2.51
CA GLY A 76 22.00 22.30 -3.57
C GLY A 76 21.13 21.11 -3.13
N THR A 77 20.78 21.00 -1.85
CA THR A 77 19.86 19.97 -1.37
C THR A 77 18.43 20.39 -1.66
N THR A 78 17.62 19.49 -2.18
CA THR A 78 16.16 19.68 -2.34
C THR A 78 15.42 18.75 -1.39
N VAL A 79 14.52 19.30 -0.59
CA VAL A 79 13.66 18.55 0.32
C VAL A 79 12.20 18.79 0.01
N ALA A 80 11.32 17.87 0.32
CA ALA A 80 9.92 18.02 -0.02
C ALA A 80 8.97 17.52 1.06
N VAL A 81 7.76 18.08 1.03
CA VAL A 81 6.62 17.63 1.82
C VAL A 81 5.43 17.30 0.91
N TYR A 82 4.61 16.38 1.33
CA TYR A 82 3.31 16.13 0.70
C TYR A 82 2.32 17.26 1.03
N LYS A 83 1.32 17.44 0.16
CA LYS A 83 0.26 18.44 0.34
C LYS A 83 -0.46 18.31 1.68
N ASP A 84 -0.74 17.12 2.14
CA ASP A 84 -1.42 16.88 3.42
C ASP A 84 -0.62 17.36 4.66
N ILE A 85 0.72 17.32 4.59
CA ILE A 85 1.58 17.95 5.59
C ILE A 85 1.52 19.48 5.44
N ALA A 86 1.59 19.98 4.21
CA ALA A 86 1.48 21.41 3.94
C ALA A 86 0.12 21.97 4.34
N ASP A 87 -0.98 21.22 4.19
CA ASP A 87 -2.33 21.58 4.64
C ASP A 87 -2.42 21.69 6.16
N GLN A 88 -1.64 20.92 6.91
CA GLN A 88 -1.58 21.04 8.37
C GLN A 88 -0.73 22.21 8.84
N LEU A 89 0.26 22.63 8.04
CA LEU A 89 1.06 23.81 8.32
C LEU A 89 0.32 25.09 7.96
N LEU A 90 -0.20 25.15 6.75
CA LEU A 90 -0.85 26.31 6.15
C LEU A 90 -2.08 25.84 5.37
N PRO A 91 -3.25 25.74 6.02
CA PRO A 91 -4.46 25.26 5.39
C PRO A 91 -4.86 26.15 4.19
N SER A 92 -4.97 25.55 3.02
CA SER A 92 -5.51 26.21 1.82
C SER A 92 -6.06 25.19 0.83
N ASP A 93 -7.24 25.48 0.30
CA ASP A 93 -7.87 24.64 -0.72
C ASP A 93 -7.22 24.81 -2.10
N LYS A 94 -6.49 25.92 -2.30
CA LYS A 94 -5.89 26.27 -3.57
C LYS A 94 -4.36 26.18 -3.51
N VAL A 95 -3.77 25.36 -4.36
CA VAL A 95 -2.33 25.16 -4.46
C VAL A 95 -1.54 26.46 -4.64
N PRO A 96 -1.96 27.45 -5.50
CA PRO A 96 -1.20 28.69 -5.65
C PRO A 96 -1.17 29.54 -4.38
N GLU A 97 -2.26 29.62 -3.64
CA GLU A 97 -2.36 30.37 -2.38
C GLU A 97 -1.48 29.70 -1.30
N GLN A 98 -1.52 28.38 -1.22
CA GLN A 98 -0.67 27.61 -0.29
C GLN A 98 0.81 27.76 -0.62
N MET A 99 1.17 27.72 -1.91
CA MET A 99 2.54 27.94 -2.35
C MET A 99 3.05 29.31 -1.95
N GLN A 100 2.26 30.37 -2.18
CA GLN A 100 2.62 31.74 -1.78
C GLN A 100 2.81 31.86 -0.27
N ALA A 101 1.95 31.21 0.54
CA ALA A 101 2.09 31.20 1.98
C ALA A 101 3.35 30.46 2.45
N LEU A 102 3.69 29.32 1.80
CA LEU A 102 4.93 28.59 2.07
C LEU A 102 6.16 29.43 1.68
N GLU A 103 6.13 30.12 0.53
CA GLU A 103 7.21 31.03 0.11
C GLU A 103 7.44 32.13 1.15
N GLN A 104 6.40 32.77 1.65
CA GLN A 104 6.50 33.79 2.69
C GLN A 104 7.11 33.26 3.99
N GLN A 105 6.82 32.01 4.34
CA GLN A 105 7.32 31.39 5.57
C GLN A 105 8.76 30.89 5.44
N PHE A 106 9.14 30.32 4.30
CA PHE A 106 10.43 29.63 4.14
C PHE A 106 11.47 30.44 3.39
N ILE A 107 11.07 31.38 2.51
CA ILE A 107 12.00 32.23 1.73
C ILE A 107 12.14 33.57 2.43
N THR A 108 12.73 33.55 3.62
CA THR A 108 12.92 34.75 4.46
C THR A 108 14.30 35.41 4.26
N GLY A 109 15.18 34.83 3.45
CA GLY A 109 16.58 35.23 3.33
C GLY A 109 17.44 34.85 4.54
N ARG A 110 16.86 34.08 5.49
CA ARG A 110 17.56 33.59 6.67
C ARG A 110 17.88 32.11 6.51
N PRO A 111 18.95 31.60 7.14
CA PRO A 111 19.25 30.20 7.12
C PRO A 111 18.20 29.41 7.94
N ILE A 112 17.71 28.32 7.40
CA ILE A 112 16.86 27.34 8.06
C ILE A 112 17.64 26.05 8.28
N THR A 113 17.40 25.40 9.41
CA THR A 113 17.96 24.09 9.71
C THR A 113 16.94 23.02 9.34
N VAL A 114 17.27 22.18 8.40
CA VAL A 114 16.39 21.17 7.80
C VAL A 114 16.94 19.79 8.09
N THR A 115 16.09 18.90 8.64
CA THR A 115 16.39 17.48 8.79
C THR A 115 15.56 16.70 7.77
N TYR A 116 16.19 15.78 7.04
CA TYR A 116 15.56 14.98 5.99
C TYR A 116 16.06 13.53 6.01
N VAL A 117 15.29 12.61 5.41
CA VAL A 117 15.68 11.21 5.24
C VAL A 117 16.62 11.11 4.04
N ALA A 118 17.85 10.66 4.28
CA ALA A 118 18.92 10.69 3.29
C ALA A 118 19.04 9.40 2.46
N GLY A 119 18.48 8.28 2.93
CA GLY A 119 18.70 6.98 2.30
C GLY A 119 17.98 6.80 0.97
N MET A 120 16.79 7.38 0.81
CA MET A 120 16.00 7.25 -0.41
C MET A 120 15.34 8.57 -0.80
N PRO A 121 15.53 9.04 -2.04
CA PRO A 121 14.82 10.22 -2.52
C PRO A 121 13.33 9.97 -2.69
N LEU A 122 12.53 10.99 -2.40
CA LEU A 122 11.08 10.97 -2.58
C LEU A 122 10.71 11.01 -4.08
N VAL A 123 11.30 11.98 -4.80
CA VAL A 123 11.15 12.14 -6.26
C VAL A 123 12.47 12.70 -6.80
N ASN A 124 13.05 12.05 -7.81
CA ASN A 124 14.36 12.43 -8.35
C ASN A 124 15.36 12.64 -7.18
N ASP A 125 16.13 13.69 -7.16
CA ASP A 125 17.08 14.00 -6.08
C ASP A 125 16.45 14.81 -4.91
N THR A 126 15.16 14.67 -4.72
CA THR A 126 14.40 15.38 -3.68
C THR A 126 14.13 14.44 -2.50
N TYR A 127 14.50 14.85 -1.30
CA TYR A 127 14.44 14.04 -0.08
C TYR A 127 13.22 14.38 0.79
N ALA A 128 12.71 13.41 1.54
CA ALA A 128 11.60 13.62 2.45
C ALA A 128 11.99 14.52 3.62
N LEU A 129 11.33 15.66 3.78
CA LEU A 129 11.51 16.56 4.91
C LEU A 129 10.95 15.92 6.18
N VAL A 130 11.75 15.88 7.23
CA VAL A 130 11.35 15.44 8.57
C VAL A 130 11.01 16.62 9.46
N SER A 131 11.91 17.59 9.55
CA SER A 131 11.70 18.80 10.35
C SER A 131 12.42 19.98 9.75
N ALA A 132 11.90 21.16 10.04
CA ALA A 132 12.54 22.43 9.68
C ALA A 132 12.39 23.42 10.83
N SER A 133 13.43 24.20 11.10
CA SER A 133 13.42 25.28 12.10
C SER A 133 14.28 26.43 11.62
N ASP A 134 13.95 27.62 12.08
CA ASP A 134 14.77 28.82 11.91
C ASP A 134 15.17 29.40 13.27
N CYS A 135 15.70 30.62 13.29
CA CYS A 135 16.06 31.33 14.51
C CYS A 135 14.84 31.75 15.35
N GLU A 136 13.64 31.80 14.78
CA GLU A 136 12.40 32.20 15.42
C GLU A 136 11.63 31.01 16.02
N GLY A 137 11.88 29.79 15.52
CA GLY A 137 11.25 28.59 16.05
C GLY A 137 11.17 27.40 15.10
N VAL A 138 10.23 26.52 15.40
CA VAL A 138 10.00 25.31 14.61
C VAL A 138 9.01 25.62 13.48
N LEU A 139 9.46 25.50 12.26
CA LEU A 139 8.63 25.66 11.04
C LEU A 139 7.86 24.36 10.73
N VAL A 140 8.54 23.23 10.83
CA VAL A 140 7.95 21.87 10.65
C VAL A 140 8.45 21.00 11.79
N SER A 141 7.53 20.48 12.60
CA SER A 141 7.90 19.54 13.66
C SER A 141 8.20 18.15 13.09
N ALA A 142 9.12 17.41 13.71
CA ALA A 142 9.44 16.06 13.29
C ALA A 142 8.23 15.11 13.35
N SER A 143 7.34 15.31 14.34
CA SER A 143 6.11 14.53 14.45
C SER A 143 5.19 14.74 13.24
N LEU A 144 5.09 15.98 12.75
CA LEU A 144 4.28 16.32 11.59
C LEU A 144 4.92 15.79 10.29
N GLY A 145 6.23 16.04 10.09
CA GLY A 145 6.92 15.61 8.87
C GLY A 145 6.88 14.10 8.64
N ILE A 146 6.89 13.31 9.74
CA ILE A 146 6.85 11.85 9.64
C ILE A 146 5.44 11.24 9.76
N ALA A 147 4.44 12.03 10.22
CA ALA A 147 3.07 11.55 10.44
C ALA A 147 2.47 10.94 9.18
N HIS A 148 2.64 11.58 8.03
CA HIS A 148 2.19 11.08 6.73
C HIS A 148 2.71 9.68 6.42
N TYR A 149 4.00 9.47 6.59
CA TYR A 149 4.65 8.18 6.30
C TYR A 149 4.21 7.09 7.28
N SER A 150 4.10 7.42 8.57
CA SER A 150 3.65 6.48 9.61
C SER A 150 2.20 6.04 9.40
N GLU A 151 1.30 6.96 9.05
CA GLU A 151 -0.10 6.67 8.78
C GLU A 151 -0.26 5.83 7.50
N ARG A 152 0.50 6.14 6.46
CA ARG A 152 0.53 5.33 5.23
C ARG A 152 1.02 3.93 5.48
N VAL A 153 2.14 3.75 6.19
CA VAL A 153 2.65 2.43 6.54
C VAL A 153 1.59 1.63 7.31
N ARG A 154 0.93 2.25 8.28
CA ARG A 154 -0.17 1.63 9.02
C ARG A 154 -1.33 1.22 8.12
N THR A 155 -1.78 2.12 7.25
CA THR A 155 -2.89 1.86 6.32
C THR A 155 -2.56 0.73 5.36
N ILE A 156 -1.34 0.73 4.80
CA ILE A 156 -0.88 -0.32 3.89
C ILE A 156 -0.77 -1.66 4.62
N ALA A 157 -0.23 -1.67 5.83
CA ALA A 157 -0.13 -2.89 6.64
C ALA A 157 -1.51 -3.50 6.88
N ILE A 158 -2.49 -2.69 7.31
CA ILE A 158 -3.87 -3.14 7.55
C ILE A 158 -4.49 -3.66 6.24
N THR A 159 -4.40 -2.89 5.16
CA THR A 159 -4.97 -3.26 3.85
C THR A 159 -4.35 -4.54 3.32
N SER A 160 -3.03 -4.69 3.44
CA SER A 160 -2.31 -5.91 3.04
C SER A 160 -2.76 -7.11 3.86
N CYS A 161 -2.88 -6.98 5.19
CA CYS A 161 -3.38 -8.05 6.06
C CYS A 161 -4.79 -8.49 5.66
N VAL A 162 -5.69 -7.54 5.37
CA VAL A 162 -7.05 -7.84 4.93
C VAL A 162 -7.04 -8.57 3.58
N LEU A 163 -6.28 -8.06 2.60
CA LEU A 163 -6.19 -8.67 1.28
C LEU A 163 -5.59 -10.09 1.34
N TYR A 164 -4.53 -10.30 2.12
CA TYR A 164 -3.96 -11.63 2.33
C TYR A 164 -4.94 -12.55 3.06
N GLY A 165 -5.67 -12.05 4.05
CA GLY A 165 -6.71 -12.80 4.75
C GLY A 165 -7.82 -13.27 3.79
N VAL A 166 -8.31 -12.37 2.94
CA VAL A 166 -9.29 -12.69 1.89
C VAL A 166 -8.73 -13.71 0.90
N ALA A 167 -7.50 -13.52 0.43
CA ALA A 167 -6.84 -14.45 -0.49
C ALA A 167 -6.71 -15.86 0.12
N LEU A 168 -6.32 -15.95 1.41
CA LEU A 168 -6.24 -17.23 2.14
C LEU A 168 -7.61 -17.88 2.28
N LEU A 169 -8.67 -17.12 2.58
CA LEU A 169 -10.03 -17.65 2.61
C LEU A 169 -10.46 -18.22 1.26
N PHE A 170 -10.19 -17.52 0.15
CA PHE A 170 -10.47 -18.05 -1.19
C PHE A 170 -9.69 -19.31 -1.53
N LEU A 171 -8.47 -19.45 -1.01
CA LEU A 171 -7.65 -20.65 -1.19
C LEU A 171 -8.12 -21.81 -0.29
N ALA A 172 -8.57 -21.51 0.94
CA ALA A 172 -9.03 -22.50 1.91
C ALA A 172 -10.42 -23.05 1.56
N VAL A 173 -11.29 -22.24 0.93
CA VAL A 173 -12.62 -22.69 0.49
C VAL A 173 -12.49 -23.44 -0.83
N PRO A 174 -12.66 -24.77 -0.83
CA PRO A 174 -12.65 -25.53 -2.07
C PRO A 174 -13.75 -24.99 -2.99
N PRO A 175 -13.48 -24.87 -4.31
CA PRO A 175 -14.42 -24.28 -5.25
C PRO A 175 -15.78 -25.01 -5.14
N ILE A 176 -16.83 -24.26 -4.93
CA ILE A 176 -18.21 -24.76 -4.79
C ILE A 176 -18.57 -25.87 -5.80
N PRO A 177 -18.18 -25.80 -7.09
CA PRO A 177 -18.40 -26.88 -8.04
C PRO A 177 -17.73 -28.20 -7.65
N TYR A 178 -16.56 -28.16 -6.99
CA TYR A 178 -15.86 -29.37 -6.54
C TYR A 178 -16.58 -30.04 -5.38
N MET A 179 -17.05 -29.26 -4.40
CA MET A 179 -17.85 -29.77 -3.30
C MET A 179 -19.17 -30.36 -3.80
N CYS A 180 -19.87 -29.70 -4.70
CA CYS A 180 -21.10 -30.20 -5.31
C CYS A 180 -20.88 -31.50 -6.09
N ARG A 181 -19.78 -31.61 -6.85
CA ARG A 181 -19.43 -32.88 -7.55
C ARG A 181 -19.13 -34.00 -6.55
N LYS A 182 -18.34 -33.74 -5.51
CA LYS A 182 -18.00 -34.74 -4.48
C LYS A 182 -19.26 -35.20 -3.73
N TRP A 183 -20.17 -34.26 -3.44
CA TRP A 183 -21.44 -34.56 -2.79
C TRP A 183 -22.37 -35.41 -3.70
N ARG A 184 -22.49 -35.07 -5.00
CA ARG A 184 -23.23 -35.86 -5.99
C ARG A 184 -22.66 -37.27 -6.14
N HIS A 185 -21.35 -37.43 -6.20
CA HIS A 185 -20.71 -38.75 -6.25
C HIS A 185 -20.98 -39.58 -5.00
N ARG A 186 -20.95 -38.96 -3.81
CA ARG A 186 -21.25 -39.63 -2.54
C ARG A 186 -22.72 -40.09 -2.50
N LYS A 187 -23.65 -39.24 -2.91
CA LYS A 187 -25.09 -39.54 -2.98
C LYS A 187 -25.36 -40.67 -3.98
N ASN A 188 -24.69 -40.67 -5.13
CA ASN A 188 -24.86 -41.74 -6.11
C ASN A 188 -24.28 -43.09 -5.63
N ARG A 189 -23.16 -43.09 -4.91
CA ARG A 189 -22.62 -44.33 -4.29
C ARG A 189 -23.57 -44.92 -3.27
N ILE A 190 -24.19 -44.09 -2.44
CA ILE A 190 -25.19 -44.52 -1.43
C ILE A 190 -26.44 -45.11 -2.12
N ARG A 191 -26.94 -44.44 -3.18
CA ARG A 191 -28.06 -44.96 -3.99
C ARG A 191 -27.75 -46.31 -4.63
N LYS A 192 -26.55 -46.50 -5.20
CA LYS A 192 -26.14 -47.77 -5.77
C LYS A 192 -26.06 -48.90 -4.69
N LYS A 193 -25.52 -48.61 -3.52
CA LYS A 193 -25.47 -49.57 -2.39
C LYS A 193 -26.87 -49.99 -1.93
N ARG A 194 -27.81 -49.02 -1.81
CA ARG A 194 -29.20 -49.30 -1.43
C ARG A 194 -29.91 -50.17 -2.47
N LYS A 195 -29.74 -49.90 -3.77
CA LYS A 195 -30.30 -50.72 -4.84
C LYS A 195 -29.76 -52.16 -4.82
N LYS A 196 -28.46 -52.37 -4.58
CA LYS A 196 -27.89 -53.72 -4.44
C LYS A 196 -28.46 -54.49 -3.25
N ARG A 197 -28.60 -53.82 -2.10
CA ARG A 197 -29.22 -54.48 -0.89
C ARG A 197 -30.67 -54.87 -1.13
N ASN A 198 -31.45 -53.98 -1.74
CA ASN A 198 -32.86 -54.29 -2.03
C ASN A 198 -33.02 -55.42 -3.09
N SER A 199 -32.10 -55.51 -4.08
CA SER A 199 -32.14 -56.61 -5.04
C SER A 199 -31.74 -57.96 -4.41
N GLN A 200 -30.79 -57.97 -3.48
CA GLN A 200 -30.40 -59.17 -2.73
C GLN A 200 -31.54 -59.66 -1.84
N GLN A 201 -32.19 -58.75 -1.08
CA GLN A 201 -33.32 -59.11 -0.25
C GLN A 201 -34.51 -59.69 -1.05
N ARG A 202 -34.80 -59.12 -2.25
CA ARG A 202 -35.81 -59.69 -3.13
C ARG A 202 -35.43 -61.09 -3.68
N HIS A 203 -34.16 -61.34 -3.93
CA HIS A 203 -33.69 -62.66 -4.36
C HIS A 203 -33.77 -63.67 -3.21
N GLU A 204 -33.54 -63.30 -1.99
CA GLU A 204 -33.66 -64.14 -0.81
C GLU A 204 -35.11 -64.47 -0.49
N GLN A 205 -36.02 -63.49 -0.61
CA GLN A 205 -37.46 -63.72 -0.41
C GLN A 205 -38.08 -64.65 -1.46
N ASN A 206 -37.60 -64.62 -2.71
CA ASN A 206 -38.11 -65.50 -3.75
C ASN A 206 -37.50 -66.93 -3.73
N LYS A 207 -36.60 -67.22 -2.79
CA LYS A 207 -36.00 -68.54 -2.59
C LYS A 207 -36.56 -69.34 -1.41
N GLN A 208 -37.46 -68.73 -0.66
CA GLN A 208 -38.16 -69.43 0.41
C GLN A 208 -39.41 -70.11 -0.18
N PRO A 209 -39.54 -71.48 -0.08
CA PRO A 209 -40.64 -72.23 -0.60
C PRO A 209 -41.95 -71.92 0.17
#